data_4ff32f13d317b09cc470fdddf5a64e3f
#
_entry.id   4ff32f13d317b09cc470fdddf5a64e3f
#
_cell.length_a   1.000
_cell.length_b   1.000
_cell.length_c   1.000
_cell.angle_alpha   90.00
_cell.angle_beta   90.00
_cell.angle_gamma   90.00
#
_symmetry.space_group_name_H-M   'P 1'
#
loop_
_entity.id
_entity.type
_entity.pdbx_description
1 polymer ?
#
loop_
_entity_poly.entity_id
_entity_poly.type
_entity_poly.pdbx_seq_one_letter_code
_entity_poly.pdbx_strand_id
1 'polypeptide(L)'
;CYNLGTVKSPLSAGGIAGANFLTAVVENVFSLGEIECNDKAGACVGGTSTKENFKNVFAVREYNITDAHTLVTEEQMKSGEVAYKLGEAFGQEIGKDEHPVIGGMKVFYSETTNTSYNELPNCIYELDCDLSGAKEIFDANGRRLPQAQRGLNIVRLQNGKVVKVTRR
;
A
#
# COMPACT_ATOMS: atom_id res chain seq x y z
N CYS A 1 -9.05 -9.79 -5.67
CA CYS A 1 -10.42 -9.27 -5.94
C CYS A 1 -10.89 -8.36 -4.82
N TYR A 2 -12.03 -7.68 -5.01
CA TYR A 2 -12.63 -6.85 -3.98
C TYR A 2 -14.16 -6.79 -4.11
N ASN A 3 -14.83 -6.39 -3.03
CA ASN A 3 -16.28 -6.17 -2.97
C ASN A 3 -16.61 -4.76 -2.47
N LEU A 4 -17.49 -4.08 -3.20
CA LEU A 4 -18.06 -2.78 -2.81
C LEU A 4 -19.57 -2.85 -2.59
N GLY A 5 -20.21 -3.96 -3.00
CA GLY A 5 -21.66 -4.14 -2.95
C GLY A 5 -22.15 -4.80 -1.66
N THR A 6 -23.43 -4.72 -1.40
CA THR A 6 -24.08 -5.40 -0.27
C THR A 6 -24.24 -6.90 -0.57
N VAL A 7 -23.86 -7.75 0.38
CA VAL A 7 -24.04 -9.20 0.32
C VAL A 7 -25.06 -9.62 1.38
N LYS A 8 -26.10 -10.36 0.96
CA LYS A 8 -27.18 -10.84 1.84
C LYS A 8 -27.25 -12.36 1.87
N SER A 9 -27.31 -12.93 3.07
CA SER A 9 -27.50 -14.37 3.26
C SER A 9 -28.14 -14.65 4.62
N PRO A 10 -29.01 -15.67 4.71
CA PRO A 10 -29.59 -16.04 6.00
C PRO A 10 -28.63 -16.79 6.94
N LEU A 11 -27.61 -17.49 6.41
CA LEU A 11 -26.77 -18.41 7.18
C LEU A 11 -25.31 -17.97 7.27
N SER A 12 -24.68 -17.71 6.12
CA SER A 12 -23.26 -17.32 6.09
C SER A 12 -23.01 -16.35 4.94
N ALA A 13 -22.39 -15.24 5.23
CA ALA A 13 -22.05 -14.21 4.25
C ALA A 13 -20.68 -13.60 4.51
N GLY A 14 -19.94 -13.36 3.43
CA GLY A 14 -18.73 -12.56 3.42
C GLY A 14 -18.60 -11.83 2.10
N GLY A 15 -17.96 -10.69 2.10
CA GLY A 15 -17.82 -9.86 0.90
C GLY A 15 -17.05 -10.55 -0.24
N ILE A 16 -16.21 -11.53 0.07
CA ILE A 16 -15.40 -12.28 -0.88
C ILE A 16 -15.86 -13.75 -0.96
N ALA A 17 -16.12 -14.36 0.20
CA ALA A 17 -16.56 -15.76 0.27
C ALA A 17 -17.53 -15.95 1.45
N GLY A 18 -18.59 -16.73 1.24
CA GLY A 18 -19.54 -17.07 2.31
C GLY A 18 -18.91 -17.98 3.37
N ALA A 19 -17.96 -18.83 2.98
CA ALA A 19 -17.18 -19.66 3.89
C ALA A 19 -15.85 -20.06 3.26
N ASN A 20 -14.86 -20.33 4.11
CA ASN A 20 -13.56 -20.85 3.73
C ASN A 20 -13.23 -22.08 4.59
N PHE A 21 -12.88 -23.19 3.96
CA PHE A 21 -12.66 -24.47 4.64
C PHE A 21 -11.28 -25.05 4.35
N LEU A 22 -10.74 -25.77 5.34
CA LEU A 22 -9.51 -26.57 5.24
C LEU A 22 -8.30 -25.73 4.79
N THR A 23 -7.72 -26.09 3.65
CA THR A 23 -6.49 -25.50 3.12
C THR A 23 -6.72 -24.38 2.09
N ALA A 24 -7.97 -23.95 1.92
CA ALA A 24 -8.28 -22.87 0.97
C ALA A 24 -7.64 -21.54 1.44
N VAL A 25 -6.99 -20.84 0.51
CA VAL A 25 -6.28 -19.59 0.77
C VAL A 25 -7.08 -18.42 0.23
N VAL A 26 -7.18 -17.36 1.03
CA VAL A 26 -7.72 -16.06 0.63
C VAL A 26 -6.59 -15.04 0.73
N GLU A 27 -6.22 -14.45 -0.40
CA GLU A 27 -5.10 -13.49 -0.43
C GLU A 27 -5.34 -12.31 -1.35
N ASN A 28 -4.76 -11.18 -0.99
CA ASN A 28 -4.80 -9.94 -1.77
C ASN A 28 -6.23 -9.52 -2.11
N VAL A 29 -7.05 -9.35 -1.08
CA VAL A 29 -8.47 -8.99 -1.22
C VAL A 29 -8.88 -7.93 -0.20
N PHE A 30 -9.93 -7.17 -0.54
CA PHE A 30 -10.57 -6.29 0.43
C PHE A 30 -12.09 -6.23 0.21
N SER A 31 -12.82 -5.84 1.27
CA SER A 31 -14.26 -5.61 1.21
C SER A 31 -14.63 -4.31 1.91
N LEU A 32 -15.33 -3.44 1.18
CA LEU A 32 -15.98 -2.22 1.68
C LEU A 32 -17.50 -2.38 1.75
N GLY A 33 -18.01 -3.44 1.13
CA GLY A 33 -19.43 -3.71 1.04
C GLY A 33 -20.07 -4.02 2.39
N GLU A 34 -21.38 -3.85 2.46
CA GLU A 34 -22.19 -4.19 3.62
C GLU A 34 -22.55 -5.67 3.62
N ILE A 35 -22.53 -6.30 4.79
CA ILE A 35 -22.91 -7.71 4.95
C ILE A 35 -24.18 -7.80 5.81
N GLU A 36 -25.26 -8.27 5.21
CA GLU A 36 -26.53 -8.53 5.88
C GLU A 36 -26.69 -10.03 6.10
N CYS A 37 -26.35 -10.52 7.29
CA CYS A 37 -26.42 -11.94 7.63
C CYS A 37 -26.81 -12.13 9.10
N ASN A 38 -27.71 -13.09 9.37
CA ASN A 38 -28.23 -13.32 10.71
C ASN A 38 -27.35 -14.23 11.57
N ASP A 39 -26.53 -15.10 10.94
CA ASP A 39 -25.72 -16.08 11.68
C ASP A 39 -24.22 -15.76 11.53
N LYS A 40 -23.59 -16.12 10.44
CA LYS A 40 -22.14 -15.97 10.23
C LYS A 40 -21.86 -14.85 9.24
N ALA A 41 -21.63 -13.66 9.75
CA ALA A 41 -21.24 -12.50 8.97
C ALA A 41 -19.75 -12.18 9.14
N GLY A 42 -19.01 -12.12 8.05
CA GLY A 42 -17.63 -11.65 8.03
C GLY A 42 -17.42 -10.61 6.95
N ALA A 43 -16.60 -9.60 7.19
CA ALA A 43 -16.36 -8.55 6.21
C ALA A 43 -15.85 -9.11 4.88
N CYS A 44 -14.89 -10.02 4.92
CA CYS A 44 -14.38 -10.70 3.74
C CYS A 44 -14.85 -12.15 3.64
N VAL A 45 -14.84 -12.91 4.76
CA VAL A 45 -15.21 -14.33 4.77
C VAL A 45 -16.18 -14.61 5.92
N GLY A 46 -17.36 -15.14 5.60
CA GLY A 46 -18.45 -15.37 6.57
C GLY A 46 -18.23 -16.55 7.50
N GLY A 47 -17.43 -17.54 7.09
CA GLY A 47 -17.03 -18.66 7.94
C GLY A 47 -15.60 -19.04 7.66
N THR A 48 -14.81 -19.28 8.70
CA THR A 48 -13.38 -19.60 8.54
C THR A 48 -12.99 -20.80 9.38
N SER A 49 -12.05 -21.60 8.90
CA SER A 49 -11.47 -22.72 9.62
C SER A 49 -10.09 -22.40 10.22
N THR A 50 -9.31 -21.52 9.61
CA THR A 50 -7.93 -21.20 10.05
C THR A 50 -7.51 -19.81 9.63
N LYS A 51 -6.87 -19.04 10.54
CA LYS A 51 -6.29 -17.73 10.26
C LYS A 51 -5.09 -17.76 9.31
N GLU A 52 -4.34 -18.83 9.33
CA GLU A 52 -3.07 -19.01 8.61
C GLU A 52 -3.26 -18.95 7.08
N ASN A 53 -4.49 -19.13 6.63
CA ASN A 53 -4.85 -19.12 5.20
C ASN A 53 -5.24 -17.73 4.68
N PHE A 54 -5.14 -16.68 5.52
CA PHE A 54 -5.48 -15.31 5.11
C PHE A 54 -4.22 -14.45 4.99
N LYS A 55 -4.01 -13.86 3.79
CA LYS A 55 -2.87 -12.99 3.52
C LYS A 55 -3.35 -11.71 2.84
N ASN A 56 -2.96 -10.56 3.39
CA ASN A 56 -3.35 -9.26 2.82
C ASN A 56 -4.87 -9.17 2.59
N VAL A 57 -5.66 -9.48 3.61
CA VAL A 57 -7.13 -9.43 3.61
C VAL A 57 -7.54 -8.23 4.44
N PHE A 58 -8.25 -7.26 3.85
CA PHE A 58 -8.57 -5.98 4.49
C PHE A 58 -10.06 -5.67 4.45
N ALA A 59 -10.56 -5.00 5.49
CA ALA A 59 -11.91 -4.47 5.54
C ALA A 59 -11.98 -3.21 6.40
N VAL A 60 -13.02 -2.38 6.20
CA VAL A 60 -13.29 -1.18 7.00
C VAL A 60 -14.39 -1.39 8.05
N ARG A 61 -15.06 -2.53 8.03
CA ARG A 61 -16.13 -2.86 8.96
C ARG A 61 -15.87 -4.20 9.62
N GLU A 62 -16.29 -4.31 10.87
CA GLU A 62 -16.30 -5.57 11.60
C GLU A 62 -17.68 -6.18 11.63
N TYR A 63 -17.72 -7.50 11.66
CA TYR A 63 -18.91 -8.32 11.84
C TYR A 63 -18.62 -9.38 12.90
N ASN A 64 -19.51 -10.37 13.09
CA ASN A 64 -19.30 -11.39 14.11
C ASN A 64 -18.17 -12.40 13.80
N ILE A 65 -17.69 -12.43 12.56
CA ILE A 65 -16.46 -13.15 12.17
C ILE A 65 -15.35 -12.11 11.95
N THR A 66 -14.47 -11.93 12.93
CA THR A 66 -13.44 -10.88 12.94
C THR A 66 -12.03 -11.38 12.57
N ASP A 67 -11.83 -12.68 12.55
CA ASP A 67 -10.50 -13.27 12.40
C ASP A 67 -9.98 -13.38 10.95
N ALA A 68 -10.84 -13.12 9.99
CA ALA A 68 -10.58 -13.33 8.57
C ALA A 68 -10.09 -12.08 7.82
N HIS A 69 -9.74 -11.01 8.53
CA HIS A 69 -9.26 -9.79 7.88
C HIS A 69 -8.50 -8.87 8.85
N THR A 70 -7.75 -7.94 8.28
CA THR A 70 -7.18 -6.80 8.99
C THR A 70 -8.13 -5.61 8.86
N LEU A 71 -8.59 -5.07 10.00
CA LEU A 71 -9.39 -3.86 10.01
C LEU A 71 -8.50 -2.66 9.66
N VAL A 72 -8.97 -1.85 8.72
CA VAL A 72 -8.31 -0.60 8.31
C VAL A 72 -9.32 0.54 8.27
N THR A 73 -8.82 1.78 8.33
CA THR A 73 -9.71 2.96 8.24
C THR A 73 -9.98 3.32 6.78
N GLU A 74 -11.00 4.14 6.56
CA GLU A 74 -11.29 4.70 5.23
C GLU A 74 -10.12 5.58 4.74
N GLU A 75 -9.45 6.29 5.64
CA GLU A 75 -8.25 7.08 5.32
C GLU A 75 -7.10 6.20 4.84
N GLN A 76 -6.89 5.04 5.46
CA GLN A 76 -5.88 4.07 4.99
C GLN A 76 -6.24 3.50 3.62
N MET A 77 -7.53 3.27 3.33
CA MET A 77 -7.99 2.88 1.99
C MET A 77 -7.70 3.95 0.95
N LYS A 78 -7.92 5.23 1.27
CA LYS A 78 -7.69 6.38 0.36
C LYS A 78 -6.22 6.72 0.20
N SER A 79 -5.40 6.46 1.21
CA SER A 79 -3.99 6.86 1.24
C SER A 79 -3.07 6.09 0.28
N GLY A 80 -3.51 4.95 -0.24
CA GLY A 80 -2.69 4.03 -1.05
C GLY A 80 -1.91 3.01 -0.22
N GLU A 81 -1.90 3.09 1.11
CA GLU A 81 -1.24 2.11 1.98
C GLU A 81 -1.76 0.69 1.72
N VAL A 82 -3.09 0.55 1.64
CA VAL A 82 -3.72 -0.75 1.39
C VAL A 82 -3.44 -1.23 -0.04
N ALA A 83 -3.44 -0.35 -1.03
CA ALA A 83 -3.07 -0.71 -2.41
C ALA A 83 -1.65 -1.27 -2.48
N TYR A 84 -0.71 -0.65 -1.79
CA TYR A 84 0.66 -1.14 -1.69
C TYR A 84 0.75 -2.53 -1.04
N LYS A 85 0.03 -2.75 0.08
CA LYS A 85 -0.01 -4.04 0.79
C LYS A 85 -0.67 -5.16 0.01
N LEU A 86 -1.64 -4.84 -0.86
CA LEU A 86 -2.32 -5.80 -1.75
C LEU A 86 -1.43 -6.28 -2.91
N GLY A 87 -0.30 -5.61 -3.16
CA GLY A 87 0.69 -6.02 -4.16
C GLY A 87 0.37 -5.57 -5.59
N GLU A 88 1.13 -6.09 -6.55
CA GLU A 88 1.21 -5.59 -7.92
C GLU A 88 -0.08 -5.64 -8.74
N ALA A 89 -1.02 -6.51 -8.36
CA ALA A 89 -2.32 -6.59 -9.04
C ALA A 89 -3.23 -5.39 -8.76
N PHE A 90 -2.92 -4.63 -7.71
CA PHE A 90 -3.66 -3.46 -7.30
C PHE A 90 -2.84 -2.19 -7.48
N GLY A 91 -3.52 -1.11 -7.71
CA GLY A 91 -2.95 0.22 -7.73
C GLY A 91 -3.99 1.23 -7.29
N GLN A 92 -3.61 2.52 -7.27
CA GLN A 92 -4.51 3.59 -6.85
C GLN A 92 -3.94 4.92 -7.33
N GLU A 93 -4.75 5.78 -7.92
CA GLU A 93 -4.37 7.17 -8.18
C GLU A 93 -4.59 7.98 -6.90
N ILE A 94 -3.49 8.27 -6.19
CA ILE A 94 -3.52 8.93 -4.89
C ILE A 94 -4.17 10.32 -5.00
N GLY A 95 -5.16 10.58 -4.13
CA GLY A 95 -5.93 11.82 -4.13
C GLY A 95 -7.13 11.84 -5.09
N LYS A 96 -7.35 10.76 -5.85
CA LYS A 96 -8.48 10.62 -6.76
C LYS A 96 -9.31 9.38 -6.49
N ASP A 97 -8.65 8.22 -6.35
CA ASP A 97 -9.33 6.97 -6.06
C ASP A 97 -9.62 6.85 -4.56
N GLU A 98 -10.86 6.50 -4.22
CA GLU A 98 -11.31 6.29 -2.84
C GLU A 98 -10.81 4.97 -2.23
N HIS A 99 -10.34 4.04 -3.06
CA HIS A 99 -9.89 2.70 -2.67
C HIS A 99 -8.96 2.10 -3.74
N PRO A 100 -8.23 1.01 -3.43
CA PRO A 100 -7.44 0.27 -4.41
C PRO A 100 -8.28 -0.25 -5.59
N VAL A 101 -7.73 -0.20 -6.79
CA VAL A 101 -8.35 -0.72 -8.01
C VAL A 101 -7.44 -1.75 -8.69
N ILE A 102 -8.02 -2.80 -9.27
CA ILE A 102 -7.26 -3.81 -10.02
C ILE A 102 -6.70 -3.17 -11.29
N GLY A 103 -5.39 -3.32 -11.50
CA GLY A 103 -4.70 -2.70 -12.63
C GLY A 103 -4.60 -1.18 -12.56
N GLY A 104 -4.84 -0.59 -11.39
CA GLY A 104 -4.70 0.84 -11.15
C GLY A 104 -3.25 1.33 -11.20
N MET A 105 -3.08 2.63 -10.99
CA MET A 105 -1.75 3.26 -11.00
C MET A 105 -0.89 2.69 -9.86
N LYS A 106 0.34 2.31 -10.18
CA LYS A 106 1.27 1.73 -9.20
C LYS A 106 1.46 2.67 -8.00
N VAL A 107 1.42 2.08 -6.82
CA VAL A 107 1.64 2.80 -5.56
C VAL A 107 2.99 2.42 -4.98
N PHE A 108 3.73 3.43 -4.54
CA PHE A 108 4.93 3.30 -3.72
C PHE A 108 4.59 3.78 -2.32
N TYR A 109 5.15 3.14 -1.32
CA TYR A 109 4.92 3.48 0.08
C TYR A 109 6.23 3.66 0.82
N SER A 110 6.32 4.73 1.60
CA SER A 110 7.47 5.01 2.47
C SER A 110 7.08 4.76 3.92
N GLU A 111 7.60 3.71 4.53
CA GLU A 111 7.39 3.41 5.95
C GLU A 111 7.98 4.51 6.86
N THR A 112 9.05 5.18 6.41
CA THR A 112 9.70 6.24 7.20
C THR A 112 8.83 7.47 7.35
N THR A 113 8.10 7.86 6.29
CA THR A 113 7.23 9.05 6.27
C THR A 113 5.76 8.70 6.40
N ASN A 114 5.42 7.41 6.37
CA ASN A 114 4.05 6.90 6.36
C ASN A 114 3.21 7.53 5.24
N THR A 115 3.80 7.67 4.04
CA THR A 115 3.16 8.30 2.88
C THR A 115 3.22 7.42 1.64
N SER A 116 2.16 7.48 0.84
CA SER A 116 2.08 6.82 -0.46
C SER A 116 2.17 7.84 -1.59
N TYR A 117 2.69 7.42 -2.75
CA TYR A 117 2.80 8.23 -3.96
C TYR A 117 2.76 7.36 -5.21
N ASN A 118 2.27 7.90 -6.32
CA ASN A 118 2.17 7.18 -7.60
C ASN A 118 3.45 7.26 -8.43
N GLU A 119 4.18 8.34 -8.31
CA GLU A 119 5.48 8.47 -8.95
C GLU A 119 6.55 8.41 -7.87
N LEU A 120 7.63 7.68 -8.14
CA LEU A 120 8.84 7.86 -7.34
C LEU A 120 9.13 9.36 -7.40
N PRO A 121 9.16 10.06 -6.27
CA PRO A 121 9.54 11.45 -6.31
C PRO A 121 10.82 11.51 -7.12
N ASN A 122 10.79 12.24 -8.25
CA ASN A 122 12.00 12.58 -8.96
C ASN A 122 12.91 13.18 -7.91
N CYS A 123 13.87 12.39 -7.42
CA CYS A 123 14.70 12.74 -6.28
C CYS A 123 15.63 13.88 -6.65
N ILE A 124 15.05 15.01 -7.02
CA ILE A 124 15.70 16.31 -6.96
C ILE A 124 15.31 16.85 -5.59
N TYR A 125 16.03 16.41 -4.57
CA TYR A 125 15.91 17.06 -3.28
C TYR A 125 16.47 18.49 -3.43
N GLU A 126 15.61 19.48 -3.24
CA GLU A 126 16.12 20.77 -2.82
C GLU A 126 16.65 20.54 -1.39
N LEU A 127 17.92 20.41 -1.31
CA LEU A 127 18.60 20.12 -0.06
C LEU A 127 19.22 21.38 0.50
N ASP A 128 18.59 21.87 1.56
CA ASP A 128 19.35 22.29 2.76
C ASP A 128 19.76 21.03 3.55
N CYS A 129 20.26 20.00 2.87
CA CYS A 129 20.67 18.76 3.49
C CYS A 129 22.14 18.81 3.86
N ASP A 130 22.36 18.45 5.09
CA ASP A 130 23.65 18.02 5.58
C ASP A 130 24.17 16.86 4.69
N LEU A 131 25.12 17.15 3.81
CA LEU A 131 25.81 16.17 2.96
C LEU A 131 26.90 15.40 3.73
N SER A 132 26.87 15.40 5.06
CA SER A 132 27.85 14.70 5.91
C SER A 132 27.93 13.19 5.62
N GLY A 133 26.88 12.60 5.05
CA GLY A 133 26.84 11.22 4.58
C GLY A 133 27.26 11.01 3.12
N ALA A 134 27.71 12.05 2.40
CA ALA A 134 28.13 11.92 1.00
C ALA A 134 29.52 11.25 0.91
N LYS A 135 29.58 10.15 0.16
CA LYS A 135 30.84 9.48 -0.15
C LYS A 135 31.51 10.08 -1.40
N GLU A 136 30.71 10.40 -2.40
CA GLU A 136 31.15 10.98 -3.65
C GLU A 136 30.08 11.91 -4.23
N ILE A 137 30.50 12.97 -4.88
CA ILE A 137 29.65 13.97 -5.51
C ILE A 137 30.06 14.11 -6.97
N PHE A 138 29.10 14.11 -7.90
CA PHE A 138 29.31 14.28 -9.33
C PHE A 138 28.41 15.39 -9.88
N ASP A 139 28.87 16.06 -10.94
CA ASP A 139 28.00 16.94 -11.74
C ASP A 139 27.06 16.15 -12.67
N ALA A 140 26.21 16.85 -13.41
CA ALA A 140 25.28 16.25 -14.37
C ALA A 140 25.96 15.47 -15.50
N ASN A 141 27.24 15.75 -15.76
CA ASN A 141 28.06 15.09 -16.78
C ASN A 141 28.86 13.91 -16.24
N GLY A 142 28.67 13.56 -14.95
CA GLY A 142 29.37 12.46 -14.30
C GLY A 142 30.78 12.82 -13.83
N ARG A 143 31.19 14.08 -13.87
CA ARG A 143 32.52 14.52 -13.39
C ARG A 143 32.48 14.60 -11.86
N ARG A 144 33.43 13.99 -11.20
CA ARG A 144 33.59 14.02 -9.75
C ARG A 144 33.89 15.43 -9.25
N LEU A 145 33.15 15.87 -8.23
CA LEU A 145 33.29 17.17 -7.60
C LEU A 145 33.84 17.02 -6.18
N PRO A 146 34.68 17.95 -5.71
CA PRO A 146 35.15 17.96 -4.32
C PRO A 146 34.05 18.40 -3.32
N GLN A 147 33.05 19.16 -3.81
CA GLN A 147 31.88 19.60 -3.04
C GLN A 147 30.74 19.87 -3.99
N ALA A 148 29.50 19.88 -3.45
CA ALA A 148 28.30 20.17 -4.22
C ALA A 148 28.34 21.62 -4.76
N GLN A 149 28.07 21.77 -6.05
CA GLN A 149 28.04 23.05 -6.77
C GLN A 149 26.61 23.49 -7.03
N ARG A 150 26.42 24.75 -7.40
CA ARG A 150 25.14 25.28 -7.84
C ARG A 150 24.62 24.48 -9.05
N GLY A 151 23.34 24.12 -9.02
CA GLY A 151 22.70 23.28 -10.02
C GLY A 151 22.59 21.82 -9.60
N LEU A 152 22.42 20.91 -10.56
CA LEU A 152 22.22 19.48 -10.33
C LEU A 152 23.52 18.79 -9.93
N ASN A 153 23.50 18.10 -8.80
CA ASN A 153 24.56 17.24 -8.32
C ASN A 153 24.05 15.80 -8.18
N ILE A 154 24.88 14.81 -8.45
CA ILE A 154 24.62 13.40 -8.21
C ILE A 154 25.49 12.98 -7.05
N VAL A 155 24.85 12.56 -5.94
CA VAL A 155 25.56 12.24 -4.70
C VAL A 155 25.44 10.75 -4.42
N ARG A 156 26.57 10.08 -4.22
CA ARG A 156 26.62 8.72 -3.71
C ARG A 156 26.83 8.76 -2.21
N LEU A 157 25.91 8.13 -1.47
CA LEU A 157 25.96 8.04 -0.01
C LEU A 157 26.82 6.86 0.46
N GLN A 158 27.20 6.84 1.73
CA GLN A 158 28.01 5.77 2.32
C GLN A 158 27.35 4.39 2.23
N ASN A 159 26.02 4.33 2.28
CA ASN A 159 25.23 3.09 2.10
C ASN A 159 25.10 2.62 0.65
N GLY A 160 25.81 3.27 -0.31
CA GLY A 160 25.78 2.96 -1.74
C GLY A 160 24.61 3.56 -2.51
N LYS A 161 23.62 4.18 -1.86
CA LYS A 161 22.48 4.83 -2.52
C LYS A 161 22.97 6.06 -3.28
N VAL A 162 22.40 6.27 -4.48
CA VAL A 162 22.68 7.46 -5.31
C VAL A 162 21.44 8.36 -5.30
N VAL A 163 21.64 9.63 -5.02
CA VAL A 163 20.59 10.66 -4.97
C VAL A 163 20.96 11.83 -5.89
N LYS A 164 19.96 12.48 -6.47
CA LYS A 164 20.12 13.71 -7.25
C LYS A 164 19.76 14.90 -6.35
N VAL A 165 20.61 15.88 -6.32
CA VAL A 165 20.51 17.05 -5.43
C VAL A 165 20.63 18.32 -6.24
N THR A 166 19.72 19.26 -6.11
CA THR A 166 19.85 20.61 -6.69
C THR A 166 20.24 21.60 -5.62
N ARG A 167 21.32 22.34 -5.85
CA ARG A 167 21.73 23.45 -4.97
C ARG A 167 21.50 24.77 -5.68
N ARG A 168 20.82 25.69 -5.03
CA ARG A 168 20.59 27.09 -5.49
C ARG A 168 21.78 27.98 -5.23
#